data_d18d6aa7fe578fc945000ab3ff8a588c
#
_entry.id   d18d6aa7fe578fc945000ab3ff8a588c
#
_cell.length_a   1.000
_cell.length_b   1.000
_cell.length_c   1.000
_cell.angle_alpha   90.00
_cell.angle_beta   90.00
_cell.angle_gamma   90.00
#
_symmetry.space_group_name_H-M   'P 1'
#
loop_
_entity.id
_entity.type
_entity.pdbx_description
1 polymer ?
#
loop_
_entity_poly.entity_id
_entity_poly.type
_entity_poly.pdbx_seq_one_letter_code
_entity_poly.pdbx_strand_id
1 'polypeptide(L)'
;MERITIKEENTGITLFAALNNTVAAKYLAKRLPCTFSGSDSGIYFCCTASSGNYDPAETQTRWKNGDISLGGGWFAVLYGDEEQSAAYTDMMIVGHLEQDSLSKITLLPKRVKFTVDFA
;
A
#
# COMPACT_ATOMS: atom_id res chain seq x y z
N MET A 1 -13.39 -7.82 6.52
CA MET A 1 -12.33 -6.97 5.94
C MET A 1 -12.65 -6.68 4.49
N GLU A 2 -12.44 -5.47 4.07
CA GLU A 2 -12.68 -5.10 2.68
C GLU A 2 -11.56 -5.62 1.78
N ARG A 3 -11.95 -6.25 0.70
CA ARG A 3 -11.02 -6.62 -0.35
C ARG A 3 -10.95 -5.50 -1.38
N ILE A 4 -9.74 -5.13 -1.77
CA ILE A 4 -9.50 -4.05 -2.73
C ILE A 4 -8.65 -4.52 -3.89
N THR A 5 -8.70 -3.77 -4.99
CA THR A 5 -7.80 -3.90 -6.12
C THR A 5 -6.87 -2.69 -6.16
N ILE A 6 -5.63 -2.94 -6.57
CA ILE A 6 -4.64 -1.91 -6.88
C ILE A 6 -4.24 -2.17 -8.32
N LYS A 7 -4.77 -1.39 -9.24
CA LYS A 7 -4.53 -1.55 -10.67
C LYS A 7 -3.49 -0.57 -11.15
N GLU A 8 -2.42 -1.08 -11.77
CA GLU A 8 -1.44 -0.22 -12.42
C GLU A 8 -1.97 0.16 -13.81
N GLU A 9 -2.24 1.45 -14.02
CA GLU A 9 -2.99 1.93 -15.19
C GLU A 9 -2.24 1.80 -16.52
N ASN A 10 -0.90 1.89 -16.50
CA ASN A 10 -0.13 1.82 -17.74
C ASN A 10 0.01 0.39 -18.29
N THR A 11 -0.09 -0.61 -17.43
CA THR A 11 0.09 -2.03 -17.80
C THR A 11 -1.18 -2.84 -17.66
N GLY A 12 -2.14 -2.37 -16.88
CA GLY A 12 -3.35 -3.13 -16.56
C GLY A 12 -3.13 -4.21 -15.50
N ILE A 13 -1.92 -4.34 -14.96
CA ILE A 13 -1.64 -5.32 -13.91
C ILE A 13 -2.44 -4.96 -12.67
N THR A 14 -3.17 -5.93 -12.13
CA THR A 14 -4.03 -5.74 -10.97
C THR A 14 -3.55 -6.59 -9.81
N LEU A 15 -3.35 -5.93 -8.66
CA LEU A 15 -3.03 -6.57 -7.40
C LEU A 15 -4.28 -6.60 -6.54
N PHE A 16 -4.42 -7.65 -5.74
CA PHE A 16 -5.51 -7.78 -4.77
C PHE A 16 -4.95 -7.71 -3.37
N ALA A 17 -5.69 -7.06 -2.50
CA ALA A 17 -5.29 -6.87 -1.11
C ALA A 17 -6.52 -6.85 -0.20
N ALA A 18 -6.28 -7.03 1.10
CA ALA A 18 -7.28 -6.84 2.12
C ALA A 18 -6.91 -5.66 2.99
N LEU A 19 -7.86 -4.76 3.23
CA LEU A 19 -7.70 -3.68 4.21
C LEU A 19 -7.86 -4.26 5.62
N ASN A 20 -7.11 -3.68 6.56
CA ASN A 20 -7.27 -4.03 7.97
C ASN A 20 -8.35 -3.16 8.63
N ASN A 21 -8.47 -3.23 9.96
CA ASN A 21 -9.51 -2.52 10.71
C ASN A 21 -9.05 -1.20 11.35
N THR A 22 -7.91 -0.67 10.89
CA THR A 22 -7.40 0.59 11.43
C THR A 22 -8.25 1.78 11.01
N VAL A 23 -8.15 2.87 11.75
CA VAL A 23 -8.81 4.14 11.39
C VAL A 23 -8.34 4.60 10.00
N ALA A 24 -7.03 4.49 9.73
CA ALA A 24 -6.47 4.88 8.43
C ALA A 24 -7.06 4.04 7.28
N ALA A 25 -7.22 2.73 7.47
CA ALA A 25 -7.81 1.86 6.45
C ALA A 25 -9.27 2.21 6.18
N LYS A 26 -10.04 2.49 7.23
CA LYS A 26 -11.44 2.90 7.09
C LYS A 26 -11.57 4.24 6.36
N TYR A 27 -10.64 5.15 6.63
CA TYR A 27 -10.61 6.44 5.94
C TYR A 27 -10.27 6.26 4.46
N LEU A 28 -9.29 5.41 4.14
CA LEU A 28 -8.96 5.08 2.74
C LEU A 28 -10.18 4.50 2.02
N ALA A 29 -10.89 3.57 2.64
CA ALA A 29 -12.08 2.95 2.05
C ALA A 29 -13.12 3.99 1.63
N LYS A 30 -13.29 5.05 2.41
CA LYS A 30 -14.23 6.13 2.08
C LYS A 30 -13.80 6.98 0.89
N ARG A 31 -12.50 6.93 0.52
CA ARG A 31 -11.96 7.70 -0.61
C ARG A 31 -12.01 6.95 -1.92
N LEU A 32 -12.28 5.65 -1.89
CA LEU A 32 -12.23 4.82 -3.10
C LEU A 32 -13.37 5.13 -4.06
N PRO A 33 -13.14 5.12 -5.36
CA PRO A 33 -11.84 4.88 -5.99
C PRO A 33 -10.93 6.12 -5.91
N CYS A 34 -9.63 5.87 -5.84
CA CYS A 34 -8.64 6.95 -5.87
C CYS A 34 -7.38 6.47 -6.60
N THR A 35 -6.59 7.43 -7.05
CA THR A 35 -5.40 7.16 -7.86
C THR A 35 -4.17 7.77 -7.19
N PHE A 36 -3.09 7.01 -7.15
CA PHE A 36 -1.81 7.45 -6.60
C PHE A 36 -0.70 7.17 -7.61
N SER A 37 0.18 8.14 -7.82
CA SER A 37 1.31 8.01 -8.73
C SER A 37 2.62 8.05 -7.96
N GLY A 38 3.57 7.25 -8.40
CA GLY A 38 4.87 7.17 -7.76
C GLY A 38 5.84 6.27 -8.49
N SER A 39 6.82 5.76 -7.78
CA SER A 39 7.88 4.95 -8.37
C SER A 39 8.41 3.89 -7.41
N ASP A 40 9.11 2.93 -8.00
CA ASP A 40 9.80 1.85 -7.30
C ASP A 40 11.12 2.37 -6.72
N SER A 41 11.30 2.20 -5.42
CA SER A 41 12.56 2.53 -4.73
C SER A 41 13.47 1.31 -4.52
N GLY A 42 13.07 0.14 -5.01
CA GLY A 42 13.83 -1.11 -4.88
C GLY A 42 13.30 -2.06 -3.81
N ILE A 43 12.62 -1.55 -2.79
CA ILE A 43 12.01 -2.35 -1.72
C ILE A 43 10.53 -2.03 -1.52
N TYR A 44 10.07 -0.93 -2.10
CA TYR A 44 8.65 -0.56 -2.09
C TYR A 44 8.33 0.35 -3.27
N PHE A 45 7.06 0.38 -3.66
CA PHE A 45 6.52 1.42 -4.52
C PHE A 45 5.99 2.53 -3.62
N CYS A 46 6.45 3.75 -3.84
CA CYS A 46 6.08 4.89 -3.01
C CYS A 46 5.37 5.93 -3.87
N CYS A 47 4.13 6.21 -3.52
CA CYS A 47 3.28 7.14 -4.25
C CYS A 47 2.91 8.32 -3.36
N THR A 48 2.84 9.51 -3.94
CA THR A 48 2.33 10.69 -3.24
C THR A 48 0.84 10.49 -2.94
N ALA A 49 0.44 10.75 -1.71
CA ALA A 49 -0.95 10.61 -1.30
C ALA A 49 -1.26 11.57 -0.15
N SER A 50 -2.49 12.09 -0.13
CA SER A 50 -2.96 12.80 1.04
C SER A 50 -3.18 11.78 2.16
N SER A 51 -2.53 12.01 3.29
CA SER A 51 -2.81 11.25 4.49
C SER A 51 -4.20 11.62 4.98
N GLY A 52 -4.93 10.66 5.49
CA GLY A 52 -6.22 10.90 6.09
C GLY A 52 -6.17 10.81 7.59
N ASN A 53 -7.31 10.60 8.20
CA ASN A 53 -7.39 10.34 9.63
C ASN A 53 -6.72 9.02 9.94
N TYR A 54 -6.01 8.98 11.05
CA TYR A 54 -5.40 7.77 11.57
C TYR A 54 -5.30 7.85 13.08
N ASP A 55 -5.13 6.71 13.71
CA ASP A 55 -4.88 6.61 15.14
C ASP A 55 -3.39 6.35 15.36
N PRO A 56 -2.63 7.25 15.99
CA PRO A 56 -1.20 7.05 16.25
C PRO A 56 -0.90 5.76 17.04
N ALA A 57 -1.84 5.28 17.85
CA ALA A 57 -1.67 4.04 18.59
C ALA A 57 -1.68 2.81 17.69
N GLU A 58 -2.16 2.93 16.46
CA GLU A 58 -2.21 1.84 15.48
C GLU A 58 -1.00 1.79 14.55
N THR A 59 -0.07 2.73 14.68
CA THR A 59 1.19 2.68 13.95
C THR A 59 2.10 1.60 14.52
N GLN A 60 3.03 1.15 13.70
CA GLN A 60 3.96 0.08 14.10
C GLN A 60 5.36 0.34 13.57
N THR A 61 6.35 -0.31 14.16
CA THR A 61 7.70 -0.39 13.65
C THR A 61 7.78 -1.62 12.76
N ARG A 62 8.49 -1.52 11.65
CA ARG A 62 8.68 -2.57 10.65
C ARG A 62 7.44 -2.82 9.81
N TRP A 63 7.65 -3.58 8.74
CA TRP A 63 6.58 -4.13 7.92
C TRP A 63 6.88 -5.59 7.59
N LYS A 64 5.86 -6.26 7.03
CA LYS A 64 6.00 -7.56 6.36
C LYS A 64 5.89 -7.34 4.87
N ASN A 65 6.65 -8.09 4.09
CA ASN A 65 6.58 -8.00 2.63
C ASN A 65 5.15 -8.25 2.15
N GLY A 66 4.61 -7.29 1.42
CA GLY A 66 3.21 -7.26 1.01
C GLY A 66 2.34 -6.28 1.79
N ASP A 67 2.85 -5.71 2.86
CA ASP A 67 2.12 -4.68 3.60
C ASP A 67 1.92 -3.43 2.76
N ILE A 68 0.79 -2.77 2.98
CA ILE A 68 0.44 -1.51 2.34
C ILE A 68 0.33 -0.47 3.43
N SER A 69 1.00 0.66 3.24
CA SER A 69 0.95 1.77 4.20
C SER A 69 0.32 3.02 3.59
N LEU A 70 -0.32 3.81 4.44
CA LEU A 70 -0.84 5.13 4.09
C LEU A 70 -0.58 6.06 5.26
N GLY A 71 0.39 6.93 5.11
CA GLY A 71 0.75 7.88 6.15
C GLY A 71 1.89 8.77 5.72
N GLY A 72 2.05 9.90 6.41
CA GLY A 72 3.15 10.82 6.13
C GLY A 72 3.15 11.44 4.74
N GLY A 73 2.03 11.42 4.03
CA GLY A 73 1.94 11.91 2.65
C GLY A 73 2.24 10.86 1.58
N TRP A 74 2.31 9.57 1.96
CA TRP A 74 2.68 8.49 1.06
C TRP A 74 1.70 7.32 1.13
N PHE A 75 1.42 6.75 -0.05
CA PHE A 75 0.80 5.44 -0.21
C PHE A 75 1.89 4.51 -0.70
N ALA A 76 2.20 3.46 0.04
CA ALA A 76 3.31 2.58 -0.29
C ALA A 76 2.90 1.11 -0.31
N VAL A 77 3.40 0.39 -1.31
CA VAL A 77 3.32 -1.07 -1.39
C VAL A 77 4.70 -1.61 -1.02
N LEU A 78 4.81 -2.18 0.16
CA LEU A 78 6.07 -2.56 0.80
C LEU A 78 6.33 -4.03 0.47
N TYR A 79 7.11 -4.29 -0.57
CA TYR A 79 7.21 -5.64 -1.12
C TYR A 79 8.51 -6.37 -0.78
N GLY A 80 9.48 -5.69 -0.21
CA GLY A 80 10.78 -6.29 0.05
C GLY A 80 11.44 -5.84 1.33
N ASP A 81 12.48 -6.55 1.71
CA ASP A 81 13.43 -6.17 2.76
C ASP A 81 12.85 -6.07 4.17
N GLU A 82 11.85 -6.89 4.46
CA GLU A 82 11.19 -6.84 5.77
C GLU A 82 12.17 -7.06 6.95
N GLU A 83 13.22 -7.85 6.75
CA GLU A 83 14.22 -8.10 7.78
C GLU A 83 14.99 -6.83 8.16
N GLN A 84 15.10 -5.88 7.24
CA GLN A 84 15.82 -4.63 7.44
C GLN A 84 14.90 -3.47 7.79
N SER A 85 13.62 -3.72 7.99
CA SER A 85 12.64 -2.66 8.17
C SER A 85 12.60 -2.07 9.59
N ALA A 86 13.45 -2.52 10.50
CA ALA A 86 13.49 -2.04 11.89
C ALA A 86 13.76 -0.54 12.03
N ALA A 87 14.39 0.07 11.03
CA ALA A 87 14.67 1.51 11.03
C ALA A 87 13.42 2.35 10.73
N TYR A 88 12.38 1.72 10.22
CA TYR A 88 11.14 2.41 9.85
C TYR A 88 10.15 2.32 11.01
N THR A 89 9.95 3.45 11.66
CA THR A 89 9.02 3.58 12.79
C THR A 89 7.76 4.31 12.35
N ASP A 90 6.72 4.24 13.16
CA ASP A 90 5.46 4.94 12.91
C ASP A 90 4.81 4.60 11.57
N MET A 91 4.97 3.34 11.14
CA MET A 91 4.37 2.85 9.91
C MET A 91 2.87 2.66 10.10
N MET A 92 2.08 3.34 9.25
CA MET A 92 0.62 3.19 9.28
C MET A 92 0.19 2.15 8.25
N ILE A 93 0.18 0.90 8.66
CA ILE A 93 -0.21 -0.22 7.78
C ILE A 93 -1.73 -0.26 7.68
N VAL A 94 -2.23 -0.23 6.45
CA VAL A 94 -3.68 -0.22 6.16
C VAL A 94 -4.17 -1.51 5.53
N GLY A 95 -3.27 -2.37 5.08
CA GLY A 95 -3.66 -3.62 4.43
C GLY A 95 -2.46 -4.47 4.06
N HIS A 96 -2.76 -5.58 3.39
CA HIS A 96 -1.75 -6.55 2.97
C HIS A 96 -2.15 -7.17 1.63
N LEU A 97 -1.18 -7.32 0.71
CA LEU A 97 -1.39 -7.98 -0.57
C LEU A 97 -1.71 -9.46 -0.38
N GLU A 98 -2.59 -9.99 -1.23
CA GLU A 98 -2.78 -11.42 -1.33
C GLU A 98 -1.53 -12.08 -1.92
N GLN A 99 -1.27 -13.33 -1.54
CA GLN A 99 -0.07 -14.07 -1.91
C GLN A 99 0.21 -14.02 -3.41
N ASP A 100 -0.81 -14.30 -4.24
CA ASP A 100 -0.65 -14.32 -5.69
C ASP A 100 -0.32 -12.93 -6.24
N SER A 101 -0.79 -11.89 -5.60
CA SER A 101 -0.52 -10.51 -6.02
C SER A 101 0.90 -10.10 -5.68
N LEU A 102 1.44 -10.55 -4.55
CA LEU A 102 2.83 -10.26 -4.19
C LEU A 102 3.79 -10.78 -5.26
N SER A 103 3.50 -11.93 -5.85
CA SER A 103 4.36 -12.50 -6.91
C SER A 103 4.30 -11.69 -8.22
N LYS A 104 3.32 -10.82 -8.40
CA LYS A 104 3.19 -9.97 -9.60
C LYS A 104 3.98 -8.67 -9.50
N ILE A 105 4.55 -8.36 -8.36
CA ILE A 105 5.30 -7.11 -8.14
C ILE A 105 6.42 -6.94 -9.16
N THR A 106 7.12 -8.03 -9.50
CA THR A 106 8.22 -7.99 -10.46
C THR A 106 7.79 -7.63 -11.88
N LEU A 107 6.50 -7.68 -12.18
CA LEU A 107 5.96 -7.34 -13.50
C LEU A 107 5.64 -5.85 -13.63
N LEU A 108 5.65 -5.12 -12.52
CA LEU A 108 5.31 -3.69 -12.52
C LEU A 108 6.45 -2.85 -13.08
N PRO A 109 6.13 -1.74 -13.79
CA PRO A 109 7.16 -0.83 -14.26
C PRO A 109 7.73 -0.02 -13.10
N LYS A 110 8.86 0.66 -13.34
CA LYS A 110 9.50 1.48 -12.32
C LYS A 110 8.61 2.66 -11.90
N ARG A 111 7.92 3.28 -12.84
CA ARG A 111 6.95 4.34 -12.56
C ARG A 111 5.55 3.76 -12.65
N VAL A 112 4.75 4.03 -11.64
CA VAL A 112 3.42 3.45 -11.52
C VAL A 112 2.36 4.53 -11.33
N LYS A 113 1.17 4.21 -11.81
CA LYS A 113 -0.05 4.96 -11.51
C LYS A 113 -1.07 3.92 -11.04
N PHE A 114 -1.29 3.89 -9.74
CA PHE A 114 -2.20 2.92 -9.12
C PHE A 114 -3.59 3.52 -8.95
N THR A 115 -4.59 2.83 -9.45
CA THR A 115 -5.98 3.10 -9.09
C THR A 115 -6.40 2.06 -8.06
N VAL A 116 -6.83 2.54 -6.91
CA VAL A 116 -7.29 1.71 -5.80
C VAL A 116 -8.80 1.77 -5.75
N ASP A 117 -9.45 0.62 -5.71
CA ASP A 117 -10.91 0.51 -5.67
C ASP A 117 -11.31 -0.74 -4.90
N PHE A 118 -12.60 -0.86 -4.60
CA PHE A 118 -13.13 -2.10 -4.05
C PHE A 118 -13.04 -3.21 -5.10
N ALA A 119 -12.75 -4.40 -4.62
CA ALA A 119 -12.70 -5.59 -5.48
C ALA A 119 -14.10 -6.07 -5.84
#